data_56832a53f1bce47821698fa43d58f3af
#
_entry.id   56832a53f1bce47821698fa43d58f3af
#
_cell.length_a   1.000
_cell.length_b   1.000
_cell.length_c   1.000
_cell.angle_alpha   90.00
_cell.angle_beta   90.00
_cell.angle_gamma   90.00
#
_symmetry.space_group_name_H-M   'P 1'
#
loop_
_entity.id
_entity.type
_entity.pdbx_description
1 polymer ?
#
loop_
_entity_poly.entity_id
_entity_poly.type
_entity_poly.pdbx_seq_one_letter_code
_entity_poly.pdbx_strand_id
1 'polypeptide(L)'
;VRSLCIASAHTDETTFLGAHVVPAEYAERGQSGVDDYVALVVGDMLSGAAAHAKWIDVFCDRGAFDVDQAREILTAGVAAGLAPRIHANQLSNIGAIELAVELDCASADHCTHLSDRDVELLAGSNTVATLLPGAEFSTRSPYPDARRLIDAGATVALATDCNPGSSYTTSMPFCIAVAVREMHMSPAEALWSATAGGAAALRRNDVGHLGLGAAADFVILNA
;
A
#
# COMPACT_ATOMS: atom_id res chain seq x y z
N VAL A 1 14.91 11.43 -2.97
CA VAL A 1 16.12 10.74 -3.45
C VAL A 1 17.06 10.39 -2.30
N ARG A 2 17.57 11.36 -1.49
CA ARG A 2 18.54 11.06 -0.39
C ARG A 2 18.03 10.01 0.60
N SER A 3 16.77 10.07 1.01
CA SER A 3 16.16 9.09 1.92
C SER A 3 16.08 7.70 1.29
N LEU A 4 15.78 7.61 -0.01
CA LEU A 4 15.77 6.35 -0.75
C LEU A 4 17.18 5.74 -0.85
N CYS A 5 18.21 6.55 -1.13
CA CYS A 5 19.60 6.07 -1.13
C CYS A 5 20.02 5.46 0.23
N ILE A 6 19.56 6.07 1.34
CA ILE A 6 19.82 5.53 2.69
C ILE A 6 19.04 4.23 2.89
N ALA A 7 17.75 4.22 2.57
CA ALA A 7 16.89 3.05 2.76
C ALA A 7 17.36 1.85 1.91
N SER A 8 17.74 2.06 0.65
CA SER A 8 18.20 0.99 -0.26
C SER A 8 19.51 0.32 0.17
N ALA A 9 20.26 0.93 1.10
CA ALA A 9 21.42 0.28 1.74
C ALA A 9 21.02 -0.74 2.82
N HIS A 10 19.74 -0.75 3.25
CA HIS A 10 19.24 -1.60 4.35
C HIS A 10 18.15 -2.57 3.91
N THR A 11 17.47 -2.33 2.80
CA THR A 11 16.40 -3.18 2.27
C THR A 11 16.27 -3.02 0.77
N ASP A 12 15.91 -4.11 0.08
CA ASP A 12 15.58 -4.12 -1.35
C ASP A 12 14.12 -3.67 -1.62
N GLU A 13 13.30 -3.53 -0.57
CA GLU A 13 11.87 -3.20 -0.68
C GLU A 13 11.61 -1.69 -0.51
N THR A 14 12.39 -0.87 -1.20
CA THR A 14 12.26 0.58 -1.15
C THR A 14 11.18 1.10 -2.11
N THR A 15 10.39 2.07 -1.64
CA THR A 15 9.28 2.66 -2.39
C THR A 15 9.53 4.15 -2.67
N PHE A 16 9.39 4.57 -3.93
CA PHE A 16 9.31 5.97 -4.29
C PHE A 16 7.85 6.45 -4.12
N LEU A 17 7.61 7.21 -3.06
CA LEU A 17 6.32 7.86 -2.74
C LEU A 17 6.46 9.37 -2.86
N GLY A 18 6.79 9.88 -4.05
CA GLY A 18 6.81 11.32 -4.36
C GLY A 18 5.41 11.91 -4.40
N ALA A 19 4.43 11.11 -4.75
CA ALA A 19 3.04 11.49 -4.90
C ALA A 19 2.18 11.09 -3.67
N HIS A 20 2.58 11.55 -2.48
CA HIS A 20 1.76 11.36 -1.26
C HIS A 20 0.74 12.48 -1.11
N VAL A 21 1.20 13.74 -1.10
CA VAL A 21 0.34 14.94 -1.11
C VAL A 21 1.01 16.02 -1.95
N VAL A 22 0.21 16.90 -2.54
CA VAL A 22 0.72 18.09 -3.23
C VAL A 22 1.21 19.08 -2.17
N PRO A 23 2.49 19.53 -2.22
CA PRO A 23 3.00 20.52 -1.28
C PRO A 23 2.23 21.85 -1.33
N ALA A 24 2.13 22.55 -0.21
CA ALA A 24 1.33 23.76 -0.09
C ALA A 24 1.70 24.82 -1.13
N GLU A 25 2.99 25.00 -1.41
CA GLU A 25 3.49 25.95 -2.41
C GLU A 25 3.03 25.67 -3.85
N TYR A 26 2.67 24.43 -4.15
CA TYR A 26 2.05 24.04 -5.41
C TYR A 26 0.52 24.14 -5.32
N ALA A 27 -0.08 23.65 -4.25
CA ALA A 27 -1.53 23.62 -4.05
C ALA A 27 -2.15 25.05 -4.05
N GLU A 28 -1.46 26.04 -3.48
CA GLU A 28 -1.88 27.46 -3.46
C GLU A 28 -2.03 28.06 -4.86
N ARG A 29 -1.40 27.47 -5.87
CA ARG A 29 -1.47 27.90 -7.28
C ARG A 29 -2.67 27.29 -8.03
N GLY A 30 -3.51 26.50 -7.33
CA GLY A 30 -4.65 25.79 -7.92
C GLY A 30 -4.22 24.68 -8.88
N GLN A 31 -5.06 24.36 -9.88
CA GLN A 31 -4.83 23.22 -10.76
C GLN A 31 -3.47 23.27 -11.48
N SER A 32 -3.05 24.44 -11.95
CA SER A 32 -1.75 24.56 -12.62
C SER A 32 -0.56 24.20 -11.70
N GLY A 33 -0.68 24.46 -10.40
CA GLY A 33 0.34 24.04 -9.44
C GLY A 33 0.34 22.53 -9.23
N VAL A 34 -0.84 21.92 -9.16
CA VAL A 34 -0.97 20.45 -9.08
C VAL A 34 -0.34 19.80 -10.31
N ASP A 35 -0.64 20.30 -11.51
CA ASP A 35 -0.09 19.79 -12.77
C ASP A 35 1.44 19.91 -12.81
N ASP A 36 2.00 21.07 -12.38
CA ASP A 36 3.43 21.26 -12.26
C ASP A 36 4.08 20.29 -11.26
N TYR A 37 3.38 19.98 -10.16
CA TYR A 37 3.90 19.00 -9.18
C TYR A 37 3.87 17.58 -9.74
N VAL A 38 2.80 17.16 -10.42
CA VAL A 38 2.75 15.87 -11.11
C VAL A 38 3.89 15.78 -12.13
N ALA A 39 4.10 16.82 -12.96
CA ALA A 39 5.22 16.86 -13.90
C ALA A 39 6.58 16.72 -13.21
N LEU A 40 6.78 17.34 -12.03
CA LEU A 40 8.00 17.19 -11.24
C LEU A 40 8.16 15.74 -10.72
N VAL A 41 7.07 15.12 -10.24
CA VAL A 41 7.09 13.73 -9.73
C VAL A 41 7.48 12.75 -10.84
N VAL A 42 6.84 12.82 -12.00
CA VAL A 42 7.10 11.90 -13.12
C VAL A 42 8.40 12.21 -13.88
N GLY A 43 8.93 13.41 -13.71
CA GLY A 43 10.19 13.88 -14.33
C GLY A 43 11.40 13.71 -13.42
N ASP A 44 11.88 14.84 -12.88
CA ASP A 44 13.15 14.90 -12.14
C ASP A 44 13.17 14.06 -10.88
N MET A 45 12.06 13.99 -10.14
CA MET A 45 11.99 13.18 -8.92
C MET A 45 12.08 11.70 -9.23
N LEU A 46 11.30 11.19 -10.19
CA LEU A 46 11.33 9.79 -10.61
C LEU A 46 12.70 9.42 -11.20
N SER A 47 13.25 10.24 -12.08
CA SER A 47 14.58 10.03 -12.66
C SER A 47 15.66 9.88 -11.60
N GLY A 48 15.63 10.71 -10.55
CA GLY A 48 16.58 10.61 -9.44
C GLY A 48 16.28 9.47 -8.47
N ALA A 49 15.05 8.97 -8.40
CA ALA A 49 14.62 7.95 -7.45
C ALA A 49 14.73 6.51 -8.00
N ALA A 50 14.54 6.32 -9.31
CA ALA A 50 14.38 5.00 -9.93
C ALA A 50 15.56 4.03 -9.65
N ALA A 51 16.80 4.53 -9.60
CA ALA A 51 17.95 3.70 -9.29
C ALA A 51 18.01 3.19 -7.83
N HIS A 52 17.14 3.70 -6.95
CA HIS A 52 17.14 3.44 -5.50
C HIS A 52 15.80 2.90 -5.01
N ALA A 53 14.84 2.70 -5.89
CA ALA A 53 13.51 2.20 -5.56
C ALA A 53 13.18 0.95 -6.37
N LYS A 54 12.47 0.03 -5.74
CA LYS A 54 11.85 -1.13 -6.40
C LYS A 54 10.40 -0.81 -6.78
N TRP A 55 9.76 0.04 -5.97
CA TRP A 55 8.33 0.33 -6.06
C TRP A 55 8.07 1.80 -6.34
N ILE A 56 7.00 2.08 -7.08
CA ILE A 56 6.36 3.39 -7.16
C ILE A 56 5.00 3.31 -6.48
N ASP A 57 4.63 4.39 -5.78
CA ASP A 57 3.39 4.50 -5.04
C ASP A 57 2.77 5.88 -5.20
N VAL A 58 1.44 5.94 -5.11
CA VAL A 58 0.67 7.18 -5.16
C VAL A 58 -0.49 7.14 -4.17
N PHE A 59 -0.78 8.23 -3.50
CA PHE A 59 -1.98 8.37 -2.69
C PHE A 59 -3.13 8.85 -3.57
N CYS A 60 -3.94 7.90 -4.04
CA CYS A 60 -5.09 8.13 -4.89
C CYS A 60 -6.36 8.24 -4.05
N ASP A 61 -6.67 9.45 -3.59
CA ASP A 61 -7.85 9.71 -2.77
C ASP A 61 -8.25 11.18 -2.81
N ARG A 62 -9.44 11.49 -2.31
CA ARG A 62 -9.93 12.86 -2.21
C ARG A 62 -8.99 13.71 -1.34
N GLY A 63 -8.50 14.80 -1.92
CA GLY A 63 -7.58 15.74 -1.25
C GLY A 63 -6.10 15.42 -1.45
N ALA A 64 -5.79 14.37 -2.22
CA ALA A 64 -4.45 14.03 -2.67
C ALA A 64 -4.40 14.02 -4.21
N PHE A 65 -4.27 12.86 -4.84
CA PHE A 65 -4.25 12.74 -6.31
C PHE A 65 -5.53 12.06 -6.80
N ASP A 66 -6.07 12.52 -7.93
CA ASP A 66 -7.18 11.86 -8.59
C ASP A 66 -6.71 10.63 -9.41
N VAL A 67 -7.68 9.90 -9.98
CA VAL A 67 -7.41 8.67 -10.73
C VAL A 67 -6.56 8.89 -11.96
N ASP A 68 -6.75 10.02 -12.67
CA ASP A 68 -6.00 10.32 -13.89
C ASP A 68 -4.55 10.68 -13.58
N GLN A 69 -4.33 11.49 -12.53
CA GLN A 69 -3.00 11.82 -12.01
C GLN A 69 -2.27 10.58 -11.47
N ALA A 70 -2.99 9.72 -10.72
CA ALA A 70 -2.44 8.48 -10.22
C ALA A 70 -2.04 7.53 -11.35
N ARG A 71 -2.84 7.44 -12.40
CA ARG A 71 -2.54 6.68 -13.62
C ARG A 71 -1.25 7.17 -14.29
N GLU A 72 -1.12 8.48 -14.48
CA GLU A 72 0.07 9.09 -15.08
C GLU A 72 1.32 8.75 -14.28
N ILE A 73 1.27 8.93 -12.95
CA ILE A 73 2.40 8.68 -12.04
C ILE A 73 2.80 7.21 -12.04
N LEU A 74 1.84 6.29 -11.88
CA LEU A 74 2.13 4.85 -11.84
C LEU A 74 2.66 4.36 -13.19
N THR A 75 2.07 4.83 -14.30
CA THR A 75 2.53 4.46 -15.65
C THR A 75 3.95 4.94 -15.92
N ALA A 76 4.29 6.17 -15.49
CA ALA A 76 5.66 6.68 -15.59
C ALA A 76 6.65 5.84 -14.76
N GLY A 77 6.26 5.43 -13.55
CA GLY A 77 7.06 4.56 -12.70
C GLY A 77 7.32 3.20 -13.33
N VAL A 78 6.28 2.58 -13.90
CA VAL A 78 6.41 1.29 -14.62
C VAL A 78 7.34 1.44 -15.82
N ALA A 79 7.23 2.52 -16.59
CA ALA A 79 8.14 2.81 -17.70
C ALA A 79 9.59 3.02 -17.24
N ALA A 80 9.81 3.48 -16.01
CA ALA A 80 11.12 3.60 -15.36
C ALA A 80 11.62 2.29 -14.71
N GLY A 81 10.87 1.18 -14.81
CA GLY A 81 11.25 -0.13 -14.29
C GLY A 81 10.83 -0.39 -12.84
N LEU A 82 9.98 0.45 -12.25
CA LEU A 82 9.43 0.27 -10.90
C LEU A 82 8.14 -0.55 -10.94
N ALA A 83 7.89 -1.36 -9.91
CA ALA A 83 6.62 -2.05 -9.76
C ALA A 83 5.58 -1.15 -9.05
N PRO A 84 4.32 -1.09 -9.52
CA PRO A 84 3.33 -0.20 -8.97
C PRO A 84 2.66 -0.76 -7.71
N ARG A 85 2.32 0.12 -6.78
CA ARG A 85 1.39 -0.04 -5.66
C ARG A 85 0.62 1.26 -5.45
N ILE A 86 -0.42 1.26 -4.63
CA ILE A 86 -1.28 2.43 -4.52
C ILE A 86 -1.94 2.49 -3.13
N HIS A 87 -1.94 3.67 -2.50
CA HIS A 87 -2.87 3.98 -1.41
C HIS A 87 -4.24 4.22 -2.02
N ALA A 88 -5.23 3.41 -1.65
CA ALA A 88 -6.52 3.38 -2.31
C ALA A 88 -7.68 3.34 -1.32
N ASN A 89 -8.67 4.17 -1.57
CA ASN A 89 -9.95 4.18 -0.85
C ASN A 89 -9.80 4.29 0.68
N GLN A 90 -8.83 5.05 1.17
CA GLN A 90 -8.60 5.29 2.59
C GLN A 90 -9.64 6.26 3.16
N LEU A 91 -9.91 7.36 2.47
CA LEU A 91 -10.78 8.44 2.92
C LEU A 91 -12.11 8.47 2.16
N SER A 92 -12.13 7.95 0.93
CA SER A 92 -13.30 7.94 0.06
C SER A 92 -13.14 6.89 -1.04
N ASN A 93 -14.25 6.53 -1.70
CA ASN A 93 -14.18 5.70 -2.90
C ASN A 93 -14.21 6.60 -4.14
N ILE A 94 -13.09 6.68 -4.85
CA ILE A 94 -12.95 7.48 -6.07
C ILE A 94 -12.55 6.65 -7.30
N GLY A 95 -12.56 5.31 -7.20
CA GLY A 95 -12.17 4.40 -8.29
C GLY A 95 -10.70 3.97 -8.26
N ALA A 96 -9.99 4.20 -7.15
CA ALA A 96 -8.58 3.84 -7.00
C ALA A 96 -8.33 2.32 -7.05
N ILE A 97 -9.28 1.50 -6.60
CA ILE A 97 -9.18 0.03 -6.68
C ILE A 97 -9.27 -0.45 -8.13
N GLU A 98 -10.17 0.13 -8.94
CA GLU A 98 -10.26 -0.20 -10.35
C GLU A 98 -8.96 0.10 -11.09
N LEU A 99 -8.36 1.27 -10.82
CA LEU A 99 -7.04 1.63 -11.34
C LEU A 99 -5.94 0.66 -10.87
N ALA A 100 -5.94 0.27 -9.59
CA ALA A 100 -4.98 -0.68 -9.02
C ALA A 100 -4.99 -2.01 -9.77
N VAL A 101 -6.18 -2.54 -10.03
CA VAL A 101 -6.36 -3.82 -10.73
C VAL A 101 -6.00 -3.68 -12.22
N GLU A 102 -6.40 -2.58 -12.86
CA GLU A 102 -6.09 -2.31 -14.28
C GLU A 102 -4.56 -2.25 -14.52
N LEU A 103 -3.82 -1.62 -13.63
CA LEU A 103 -2.36 -1.47 -13.74
C LEU A 103 -1.58 -2.64 -13.11
N ASP A 104 -2.27 -3.71 -12.69
CA ASP A 104 -1.66 -4.85 -12.00
C ASP A 104 -0.77 -4.40 -10.84
N CYS A 105 -1.26 -3.46 -9.99
CA CYS A 105 -0.55 -3.05 -8.79
C CYS A 105 -0.32 -4.24 -7.86
N ALA A 106 0.86 -4.31 -7.25
CA ALA A 106 1.18 -5.39 -6.33
C ALA A 106 0.28 -5.37 -5.08
N SER A 107 -0.04 -4.16 -4.60
CA SER A 107 -0.99 -3.96 -3.52
C SER A 107 -1.84 -2.71 -3.74
N ALA A 108 -3.04 -2.76 -3.16
CA ALA A 108 -3.89 -1.61 -2.88
C ALA A 108 -3.97 -1.48 -1.36
N ASP A 109 -3.45 -0.39 -0.83
CA ASP A 109 -3.23 -0.21 0.60
C ASP A 109 -4.38 0.61 1.21
N HIS A 110 -4.75 0.33 2.47
CA HIS A 110 -5.91 0.79 3.25
C HIS A 110 -7.22 0.09 2.92
N CYS A 111 -7.82 0.28 1.75
CA CYS A 111 -9.07 -0.37 1.35
C CYS A 111 -10.24 -0.15 2.33
N THR A 112 -10.33 1.03 2.96
CA THR A 112 -11.33 1.32 3.99
C THR A 112 -12.73 1.47 3.41
N HIS A 113 -12.85 2.14 2.25
CA HIS A 113 -14.12 2.46 1.60
C HIS A 113 -14.31 1.67 0.31
N LEU A 114 -14.71 0.38 0.42
CA LEU A 114 -14.91 -0.52 -0.72
C LEU A 114 -16.38 -0.65 -1.11
N SER A 115 -16.66 -0.55 -2.41
CA SER A 115 -17.92 -0.99 -3.01
C SER A 115 -17.93 -2.51 -3.21
N ASP A 116 -19.10 -3.10 -3.58
CA ASP A 116 -19.18 -4.51 -3.96
C ASP A 116 -18.29 -4.80 -5.18
N ARG A 117 -18.26 -3.86 -6.11
CA ARG A 117 -17.44 -3.96 -7.32
C ARG A 117 -15.95 -3.98 -7.00
N ASP A 118 -15.47 -3.18 -6.04
CA ASP A 118 -14.06 -3.19 -5.64
C ASP A 118 -13.65 -4.54 -5.05
N VAL A 119 -14.53 -5.13 -4.23
CA VAL A 119 -14.28 -6.46 -3.65
C VAL A 119 -14.23 -7.54 -4.74
N GLU A 120 -15.14 -7.52 -5.72
CA GLU A 120 -15.10 -8.43 -6.86
C GLU A 120 -13.82 -8.27 -7.69
N LEU A 121 -13.38 -7.05 -7.94
CA LEU A 121 -12.15 -6.75 -8.67
C LEU A 121 -10.92 -7.29 -7.93
N LEU A 122 -10.80 -7.03 -6.63
CA LEU A 122 -9.69 -7.53 -5.82
C LEU A 122 -9.69 -9.06 -5.76
N ALA A 123 -10.87 -9.69 -5.58
CA ALA A 123 -11.00 -11.14 -5.56
C ALA A 123 -10.63 -11.82 -6.90
N GLY A 124 -10.87 -11.13 -8.01
CA GLY A 124 -10.58 -11.61 -9.37
C GLY A 124 -9.18 -11.22 -9.90
N SER A 125 -8.31 -10.64 -9.08
CA SER A 125 -7.01 -10.10 -9.51
C SER A 125 -5.84 -10.64 -8.67
N ASN A 126 -4.61 -10.25 -9.06
CA ASN A 126 -3.40 -10.49 -8.27
C ASN A 126 -3.05 -9.33 -7.34
N THR A 127 -3.84 -8.26 -7.35
CA THR A 127 -3.63 -7.11 -6.47
C THR A 127 -4.02 -7.48 -5.04
N VAL A 128 -3.08 -7.35 -4.11
CA VAL A 128 -3.30 -7.68 -2.71
C VAL A 128 -3.95 -6.50 -1.97
N ALA A 129 -5.04 -6.74 -1.25
CA ALA A 129 -5.61 -5.75 -0.34
C ALA A 129 -4.77 -5.69 0.94
N THR A 130 -3.94 -4.65 1.11
CA THR A 130 -3.12 -4.48 2.31
C THR A 130 -3.84 -3.59 3.30
N LEU A 131 -4.28 -4.18 4.40
CA LEU A 131 -5.03 -3.48 5.45
C LEU A 131 -4.09 -2.97 6.53
N LEU A 132 -4.35 -1.77 7.03
CA LEU A 132 -3.42 -1.01 7.87
C LEU A 132 -4.08 -0.61 9.22
N PRO A 133 -4.48 -1.59 10.05
CA PRO A 133 -5.32 -1.34 11.23
C PRO A 133 -4.71 -0.36 12.25
N GLY A 134 -3.40 -0.14 12.20
CA GLY A 134 -2.73 0.87 13.04
C GLY A 134 -3.11 2.31 12.66
N ALA A 135 -3.37 2.57 11.38
CA ALA A 135 -3.81 3.87 10.88
C ALA A 135 -5.25 4.17 11.33
N GLU A 136 -6.18 3.25 11.11
CA GLU A 136 -7.57 3.40 11.53
C GLU A 136 -7.68 3.54 13.06
N PHE A 137 -6.90 2.76 13.82
CA PHE A 137 -6.84 2.87 15.27
C PHE A 137 -6.42 4.27 15.73
N SER A 138 -5.34 4.80 15.14
CA SER A 138 -4.75 6.08 15.56
C SER A 138 -5.62 7.27 15.14
N THR A 139 -6.23 7.21 13.96
CA THR A 139 -7.07 8.28 13.41
C THR A 139 -8.53 8.19 13.82
N ARG A 140 -8.95 7.09 14.46
CA ARG A 140 -10.34 6.76 14.77
C ARG A 140 -11.23 6.69 13.52
N SER A 141 -10.66 6.28 12.42
CA SER A 141 -11.38 6.00 11.19
C SER A 141 -12.11 4.64 11.27
N PRO A 142 -13.14 4.40 10.44
CA PRO A 142 -13.73 3.08 10.33
C PRO A 142 -12.67 2.07 9.84
N TYR A 143 -12.79 0.82 10.31
CA TYR A 143 -11.92 -0.25 9.83
C TYR A 143 -12.43 -0.81 8.49
N PRO A 144 -11.54 -1.24 7.58
CA PRO A 144 -11.93 -1.98 6.39
C PRO A 144 -12.57 -3.33 6.76
N ASP A 145 -13.55 -3.76 5.95
CA ASP A 145 -14.22 -5.05 6.15
C ASP A 145 -13.37 -6.21 5.60
N ALA A 146 -12.42 -6.67 6.41
CA ALA A 146 -11.56 -7.80 6.04
C ALA A 146 -12.33 -9.09 5.81
N ARG A 147 -13.42 -9.32 6.56
CA ARG A 147 -14.23 -10.52 6.40
C ARG A 147 -14.81 -10.61 5.00
N ARG A 148 -15.37 -9.52 4.51
CA ARG A 148 -15.95 -9.43 3.16
C ARG A 148 -14.91 -9.70 2.07
N LEU A 149 -13.68 -9.18 2.21
CA LEU A 149 -12.59 -9.43 1.27
C LEU A 149 -12.19 -10.92 1.26
N ILE A 150 -11.98 -11.50 2.44
CA ILE A 150 -11.56 -12.90 2.60
C ILE A 150 -12.64 -13.84 2.08
N ASP A 151 -13.91 -13.62 2.42
CA ASP A 151 -15.04 -14.46 1.98
C ASP A 151 -15.24 -14.38 0.45
N ALA A 152 -14.90 -13.27 -0.17
CA ALA A 152 -14.91 -13.13 -1.62
C ALA A 152 -13.69 -13.79 -2.30
N GLY A 153 -12.67 -14.23 -1.54
CA GLY A 153 -11.46 -14.85 -2.06
C GLY A 153 -10.33 -13.88 -2.42
N ALA A 154 -10.43 -12.62 -2.02
CA ALA A 154 -9.34 -11.66 -2.22
C ALA A 154 -8.13 -12.02 -1.32
N THR A 155 -6.93 -11.82 -1.86
CA THR A 155 -5.70 -11.94 -1.07
C THR A 155 -5.57 -10.72 -0.16
N VAL A 156 -5.46 -10.95 1.16
CA VAL A 156 -5.35 -9.88 2.17
C VAL A 156 -3.99 -9.92 2.83
N ALA A 157 -3.36 -8.75 2.99
CA ALA A 157 -2.16 -8.55 3.79
C ALA A 157 -2.44 -7.60 4.96
N LEU A 158 -1.60 -7.67 5.99
CA LEU A 158 -1.55 -6.72 7.09
C LEU A 158 -0.18 -6.04 7.13
N ALA A 159 -0.17 -4.73 7.38
CA ALA A 159 1.04 -3.97 7.63
C ALA A 159 0.83 -2.95 8.76
N THR A 160 1.93 -2.41 9.29
CA THR A 160 1.87 -1.45 10.41
C THR A 160 1.59 -0.04 9.94
N ASP A 161 1.91 0.26 8.69
CA ASP A 161 1.88 1.65 8.18
C ASP A 161 2.62 2.63 9.12
N CYS A 162 3.77 2.19 9.66
CA CYS A 162 4.49 3.00 10.64
C CYS A 162 4.95 4.33 10.03
N ASN A 163 4.26 5.40 10.39
CA ASN A 163 4.54 6.74 9.91
C ASN A 163 4.18 7.80 10.98
N PRO A 164 4.74 9.01 10.89
CA PRO A 164 4.47 10.07 11.87
C PRO A 164 3.10 10.73 11.74
N GLY A 165 2.34 10.47 10.68
CA GLY A 165 1.06 11.11 10.40
C GLY A 165 -0.15 10.36 10.95
N SER A 166 -0.22 9.06 10.74
CA SER A 166 -1.42 8.26 11.00
C SER A 166 -1.19 6.97 11.78
N SER A 167 0.06 6.48 11.92
CA SER A 167 0.31 5.20 12.61
C SER A 167 1.68 5.20 13.30
N TYR A 168 1.69 5.34 14.61
CA TYR A 168 2.92 5.46 15.41
C TYR A 168 3.47 4.11 15.90
N THR A 169 3.05 2.99 15.31
CA THR A 169 3.42 1.67 15.78
C THR A 169 4.23 0.88 14.75
N THR A 170 5.23 0.15 15.21
CA THR A 170 5.94 -0.89 14.46
C THR A 170 5.48 -2.29 14.87
N SER A 171 4.48 -2.40 15.76
CA SER A 171 4.07 -3.66 16.36
C SER A 171 3.09 -4.42 15.46
N MET A 172 3.59 -5.41 14.72
CA MET A 172 2.72 -6.37 14.00
C MET A 172 1.80 -7.16 14.94
N PRO A 173 2.22 -7.62 16.15
CA PRO A 173 1.30 -8.23 17.09
C PRO A 173 0.11 -7.33 17.47
N PHE A 174 0.31 -6.01 17.58
CA PHE A 174 -0.78 -5.06 17.79
C PHE A 174 -1.72 -5.03 16.58
N CYS A 175 -1.19 -4.92 15.35
CA CYS A 175 -1.99 -4.91 14.14
C CYS A 175 -2.80 -6.21 13.97
N ILE A 176 -2.19 -7.36 14.25
CA ILE A 176 -2.89 -8.67 14.27
C ILE A 176 -4.04 -8.67 15.28
N ALA A 177 -3.79 -8.19 16.51
CA ALA A 177 -4.82 -8.15 17.54
C ALA A 177 -6.00 -7.24 17.17
N VAL A 178 -5.72 -6.08 16.57
CA VAL A 178 -6.76 -5.17 16.08
C VAL A 178 -7.53 -5.79 14.93
N ALA A 179 -6.86 -6.43 13.96
CA ALA A 179 -7.50 -7.10 12.84
C ALA A 179 -8.46 -8.22 13.30
N VAL A 180 -8.06 -8.99 14.31
CA VAL A 180 -8.95 -10.02 14.90
C VAL A 180 -10.15 -9.39 15.61
N ARG A 181 -9.91 -8.33 16.38
CA ARG A 181 -10.95 -7.71 17.20
C ARG A 181 -11.94 -6.87 16.40
N GLU A 182 -11.44 -6.03 15.50
CA GLU A 182 -12.23 -4.97 14.87
C GLU A 182 -12.57 -5.27 13.40
N MET A 183 -11.77 -6.12 12.73
CA MET A 183 -11.94 -6.44 11.31
C MET A 183 -12.47 -7.86 11.09
N HIS A 184 -12.88 -8.55 12.15
CA HIS A 184 -13.50 -9.88 12.16
C HIS A 184 -12.66 -10.99 11.49
N MET A 185 -11.35 -10.85 11.52
CA MET A 185 -10.45 -11.92 11.10
C MET A 185 -10.32 -12.97 12.21
N SER A 186 -10.19 -14.24 11.82
CA SER A 186 -9.70 -15.25 12.76
C SER A 186 -8.21 -15.03 13.07
N PRO A 187 -7.69 -15.51 14.22
CA PRO A 187 -6.26 -15.42 14.52
C PRO A 187 -5.36 -16.02 13.42
N ALA A 188 -5.80 -17.12 12.80
CA ALA A 188 -5.07 -17.78 11.73
C ALA A 188 -5.01 -16.92 10.45
N GLU A 189 -6.13 -16.30 10.05
CA GLU A 189 -6.19 -15.40 8.90
C GLU A 189 -5.33 -14.15 9.14
N ALA A 190 -5.40 -13.54 10.31
CA ALA A 190 -4.60 -12.37 10.64
C ALA A 190 -3.09 -12.68 10.64
N LEU A 191 -2.70 -13.86 11.17
CA LEU A 191 -1.29 -14.30 11.12
C LEU A 191 -0.85 -14.59 9.68
N TRP A 192 -1.68 -15.25 8.89
CA TRP A 192 -1.40 -15.50 7.47
C TRP A 192 -1.25 -14.20 6.69
N SER A 193 -2.14 -13.23 6.90
CA SER A 193 -2.09 -11.92 6.25
C SER A 193 -0.86 -11.12 6.65
N ALA A 194 -0.37 -11.28 7.89
CA ALA A 194 0.85 -10.63 8.38
C ALA A 194 2.15 -11.31 7.91
N THR A 195 2.07 -12.49 7.28
CA THR A 195 3.22 -13.27 6.81
C THR A 195 3.11 -13.57 5.31
N ALA A 196 2.41 -14.62 4.91
CA ALA A 196 2.24 -15.01 3.51
C ALA A 196 1.50 -13.95 2.69
N GLY A 197 0.48 -13.30 3.27
CA GLY A 197 -0.21 -12.17 2.65
C GLY A 197 0.74 -10.99 2.39
N GLY A 198 1.57 -10.63 3.36
CA GLY A 198 2.61 -9.61 3.19
C GLY A 198 3.63 -9.98 2.10
N ALA A 199 4.05 -11.25 2.04
CA ALA A 199 4.91 -11.75 0.98
C ALA A 199 4.26 -11.62 -0.41
N ALA A 200 2.97 -11.93 -0.52
CA ALA A 200 2.21 -11.74 -1.76
C ALA A 200 2.15 -10.26 -2.18
N ALA A 201 1.93 -9.34 -1.23
CA ALA A 201 1.95 -7.88 -1.48
C ALA A 201 3.32 -7.37 -1.96
N LEU A 202 4.40 -8.08 -1.63
CA LEU A 202 5.76 -7.81 -2.11
C LEU A 202 6.12 -8.62 -3.38
N ARG A 203 5.18 -9.41 -3.90
CA ARG A 203 5.40 -10.36 -5.01
C ARG A 203 6.63 -11.26 -4.79
N ARG A 204 6.80 -11.72 -3.54
CA ARG A 204 7.88 -12.59 -3.09
C ARG A 204 7.36 -13.97 -2.75
N ASN A 205 8.15 -14.99 -3.12
CA ASN A 205 7.86 -16.39 -2.84
C ASN A 205 8.95 -17.06 -1.98
N ASP A 206 9.91 -16.29 -1.51
CA ASP A 206 11.04 -16.74 -0.69
C ASP A 206 10.91 -16.32 0.78
N VAL A 207 9.84 -15.63 1.16
CA VAL A 207 9.52 -15.15 2.51
C VAL A 207 8.06 -15.41 2.87
N GLY A 208 7.70 -15.21 4.13
CA GLY A 208 6.32 -15.36 4.62
C GLY A 208 5.91 -16.81 4.88
N HIS A 209 6.80 -17.79 4.78
CA HIS A 209 6.58 -19.19 5.06
C HIS A 209 7.88 -19.89 5.52
N LEU A 210 7.74 -21.10 6.08
CA LEU A 210 8.86 -21.93 6.58
C LEU A 210 9.15 -23.14 5.67
N GLY A 211 8.82 -23.04 4.39
CA GLY A 211 9.09 -24.08 3.38
C GLY A 211 10.57 -24.15 2.98
N LEU A 212 10.95 -25.24 2.30
CA LEU A 212 12.30 -25.38 1.77
C LEU A 212 12.62 -24.27 0.76
N GLY A 213 13.76 -23.64 0.93
CA GLY A 213 14.23 -22.53 0.07
C GLY A 213 13.77 -21.15 0.50
N ALA A 214 12.91 -21.04 1.53
CA ALA A 214 12.54 -19.75 2.11
C ALA A 214 13.66 -19.17 2.97
N ALA A 215 13.66 -17.84 3.13
CA ALA A 215 14.50 -17.17 4.11
C ALA A 215 14.18 -17.69 5.53
N ALA A 216 15.23 -17.87 6.34
CA ALA A 216 15.09 -18.46 7.68
C ALA A 216 14.67 -17.39 8.73
N ASP A 217 13.78 -16.48 8.37
CA ASP A 217 13.24 -15.46 9.27
C ASP A 217 12.02 -16.03 9.99
N PHE A 218 12.11 -16.22 11.30
CA PHE A 218 11.02 -16.76 12.10
C PHE A 218 10.97 -16.16 13.50
N VAL A 219 9.80 -16.19 14.08
CA VAL A 219 9.54 -15.75 15.45
C VAL A 219 9.05 -16.94 16.27
N ILE A 220 9.61 -17.11 17.47
CA ILE A 220 9.15 -18.08 18.45
C ILE A 220 8.25 -17.35 19.44
N LEU A 221 7.00 -17.77 19.54
CA LEU A 221 6.03 -17.23 20.49
C LEU A 221 6.00 -18.10 21.74
N ASN A 222 5.92 -17.46 22.92
CA ASN A 222 5.64 -18.15 24.15
C ASN A 222 4.13 -18.48 24.20
N ALA A 223 3.81 -19.74 24.38
CA ALA A 223 2.43 -20.20 24.56
C ALA A 223 1.95 -19.97 26.01
#